data_4295865882ba6f13c3cd89268376ea7a
#
_entry.id   4295865882ba6f13c3cd89268376ea7a
#
_cell.length_a   1.000
_cell.length_b   1.000
_cell.length_c   1.000
_cell.angle_alpha   90.00
_cell.angle_beta   90.00
_cell.angle_gamma   90.00
#
_symmetry.space_group_name_H-M   'P 1'
#
loop_
_entity.id
_entity.type
_entity.pdbx_description
1 polymer ?
#
loop_
_entity_poly.entity_id
_entity_poly.type
_entity_poly.pdbx_seq_one_letter_code
_entity_poly.pdbx_strand_id
1 'polypeptide(L)'
;MPSLVGSEMCIRDRMQAVESDCGSIIFIEHPTEKVQIRAVTTDPELFIYIGSPTEKVRYAAVSACADNIMYISRPSEKLQISAVSQDCETVRYIEEPCEKAVIVALKENPGLFMYIHNSSPSRVITTLVEKDMEKKREAGKQEKV
;
A
#
# COMPACT_ATOMS: atom_id res chain seq x y z
N MET A 1 -19.32 -33.23 19.96
CA MET A 1 -19.30 -31.80 20.23
C MET A 1 -20.15 -31.08 19.18
N PRO A 2 -21.16 -30.34 19.60
CA PRO A 2 -21.90 -29.52 18.63
C PRO A 2 -20.93 -28.54 18.00
N SER A 3 -21.05 -28.38 16.72
CA SER A 3 -20.23 -27.39 15.98
C SER A 3 -20.51 -26.01 16.54
N LEU A 4 -19.51 -25.38 17.11
CA LEU A 4 -19.54 -23.99 17.54
C LEU A 4 -19.38 -23.03 16.36
N VAL A 5 -19.49 -23.56 15.14
CA VAL A 5 -19.40 -22.79 13.90
C VAL A 5 -20.54 -21.78 13.82
N GLY A 6 -20.23 -20.49 13.86
CA GLY A 6 -21.18 -19.40 13.77
C GLY A 6 -21.64 -18.80 15.10
N SER A 7 -21.21 -19.30 16.25
CA SER A 7 -21.51 -18.67 17.55
C SER A 7 -20.53 -17.53 17.87
N GLU A 8 -20.93 -16.60 18.75
CA GLU A 8 -20.06 -15.50 19.22
C GLU A 8 -18.80 -16.03 19.94
N MET A 9 -18.86 -17.21 20.55
CA MET A 9 -17.72 -17.91 21.11
C MET A 9 -16.66 -18.22 20.07
N CYS A 10 -17.05 -18.58 18.85
CA CYS A 10 -16.10 -18.81 17.75
C CYS A 10 -15.34 -17.57 17.35
N ILE A 11 -15.95 -16.37 17.42
CA ILE A 11 -15.30 -15.10 17.12
C ILE A 11 -14.22 -14.80 18.16
N ARG A 12 -14.52 -15.00 19.45
CA ARG A 12 -13.53 -14.82 20.53
C ARG A 12 -12.39 -15.82 20.42
N ASP A 13 -12.68 -17.07 20.15
CA ASP A 13 -11.68 -18.13 19.97
C ASP A 13 -10.78 -17.87 18.76
N ARG A 14 -11.35 -17.35 17.65
CA ARG A 14 -10.61 -16.94 16.46
C ARG A 14 -9.65 -15.78 16.75
N MET A 15 -10.11 -14.78 17.50
CA MET A 15 -9.26 -13.67 17.93
C MET A 15 -8.12 -14.17 18.81
N GLN A 16 -8.41 -15.02 19.80
CA GLN A 16 -7.42 -15.59 20.70
C GLN A 16 -6.41 -16.48 19.96
N ALA A 17 -6.87 -17.26 18.98
CA ALA A 17 -5.98 -18.06 18.14
C ALA A 17 -4.99 -17.19 17.37
N VAL A 18 -5.48 -16.11 16.74
CA VAL A 18 -4.64 -15.17 15.99
C VAL A 18 -3.73 -14.33 16.91
N GLU A 19 -4.15 -14.04 18.14
CA GLU A 19 -3.30 -13.39 19.15
C GLU A 19 -2.15 -14.29 19.62
N SER A 20 -2.40 -15.60 19.69
CA SER A 20 -1.38 -16.59 20.08
C SER A 20 -0.46 -16.96 18.92
N ASP A 21 -1.04 -17.09 17.73
CA ASP A 21 -0.32 -17.39 16.49
C ASP A 21 -1.08 -16.76 15.31
N CYS A 22 -0.53 -15.66 14.78
CA CYS A 22 -1.14 -14.91 13.67
C CYS A 22 -1.31 -15.78 12.41
N GLY A 23 -0.45 -16.76 12.19
CA GLY A 23 -0.57 -17.73 11.11
C GLY A 23 -1.85 -18.57 11.14
N SER A 24 -2.51 -18.68 12.30
CA SER A 24 -3.79 -19.37 12.43
C SER A 24 -4.90 -18.82 11.53
N ILE A 25 -4.76 -17.57 11.04
CA ILE A 25 -5.75 -16.94 10.16
C ILE A 25 -5.99 -17.75 8.88
N ILE A 26 -4.98 -18.45 8.36
CA ILE A 26 -5.08 -19.25 7.15
C ILE A 26 -6.06 -20.41 7.27
N PHE A 27 -6.34 -20.85 8.50
CA PHE A 27 -7.27 -21.94 8.80
C PHE A 27 -8.68 -21.45 9.14
N ILE A 28 -8.88 -20.13 9.21
CA ILE A 28 -10.19 -19.54 9.50
C ILE A 28 -10.92 -19.29 8.18
N GLU A 29 -12.00 -20.02 7.95
CA GLU A 29 -12.74 -19.98 6.68
C GLU A 29 -13.30 -18.59 6.36
N HIS A 30 -13.82 -17.87 7.36
CA HIS A 30 -14.34 -16.51 7.19
C HIS A 30 -13.86 -15.61 8.33
N PRO A 31 -12.60 -15.13 8.30
CA PRO A 31 -12.11 -14.27 9.37
C PRO A 31 -12.80 -12.91 9.35
N THR A 32 -13.19 -12.42 10.54
CA THR A 32 -13.76 -11.07 10.67
C THR A 32 -12.73 -9.99 10.32
N GLU A 33 -13.19 -8.77 9.97
CA GLU A 33 -12.30 -7.64 9.70
C GLU A 33 -11.30 -7.40 10.82
N LYS A 34 -11.74 -7.48 12.10
CA LYS A 34 -10.86 -7.30 13.27
C LYS A 34 -9.75 -8.36 13.32
N VAL A 35 -10.10 -9.61 13.05
CA VAL A 35 -9.13 -10.72 13.01
C VAL A 35 -8.13 -10.51 11.88
N GLN A 36 -8.59 -10.11 10.70
CA GLN A 36 -7.73 -9.83 9.56
C GLN A 36 -6.76 -8.68 9.86
N ILE A 37 -7.25 -7.57 10.43
CA ILE A 37 -6.42 -6.42 10.81
C ILE A 37 -5.37 -6.85 11.84
N ARG A 38 -5.75 -7.62 12.85
CA ARG A 38 -4.81 -8.11 13.86
C ARG A 38 -3.71 -8.96 13.25
N ALA A 39 -4.08 -9.89 12.38
CA ALA A 39 -3.13 -10.77 11.71
C ALA A 39 -2.11 -9.98 10.86
N VAL A 40 -2.59 -9.10 9.96
CA VAL A 40 -1.70 -8.34 9.07
C VAL A 40 -0.87 -7.29 9.79
N THR A 41 -1.32 -6.81 10.95
CA THR A 41 -0.54 -5.87 11.78
C THR A 41 0.59 -6.59 12.51
N THR A 42 0.37 -7.85 12.90
CA THR A 42 1.37 -8.67 13.59
C THR A 42 2.36 -9.27 12.61
N ASP A 43 1.85 -9.79 11.49
CA ASP A 43 2.65 -10.37 10.41
C ASP A 43 2.09 -9.90 9.06
N PRO A 44 2.72 -8.89 8.44
CA PRO A 44 2.25 -8.32 7.17
C PRO A 44 2.23 -9.31 6.00
N GLU A 45 3.03 -10.36 6.04
CA GLU A 45 3.09 -11.39 4.98
C GLU A 45 1.79 -12.18 4.88
N LEU A 46 1.00 -12.25 5.96
CA LEU A 46 -0.29 -12.93 5.97
C LEU A 46 -1.35 -12.27 5.08
N PHE A 47 -1.10 -11.04 4.63
CA PHE A 47 -2.03 -10.33 3.74
C PHE A 47 -2.34 -11.11 2.46
N ILE A 48 -1.37 -11.84 1.93
CA ILE A 48 -1.54 -12.65 0.70
C ILE A 48 -2.59 -13.75 0.83
N TYR A 49 -2.86 -14.21 2.05
CA TYR A 49 -3.83 -15.28 2.33
C TYR A 49 -5.25 -14.75 2.57
N ILE A 50 -5.43 -13.42 2.58
CA ILE A 50 -6.74 -12.81 2.77
C ILE A 50 -7.43 -12.62 1.40
N GLY A 51 -8.45 -13.44 1.13
CA GLY A 51 -9.10 -13.50 -0.19
C GLY A 51 -9.85 -12.23 -0.60
N SER A 52 -10.49 -11.53 0.32
CA SER A 52 -11.29 -10.34 0.05
C SER A 52 -11.13 -9.29 1.15
N PRO A 53 -9.97 -8.65 1.24
CA PRO A 53 -9.72 -7.67 2.28
C PRO A 53 -10.56 -6.39 2.08
N THR A 54 -11.12 -5.87 3.17
CA THR A 54 -11.77 -4.54 3.17
C THR A 54 -10.72 -3.44 3.01
N GLU A 55 -11.16 -2.21 2.71
CA GLU A 55 -10.25 -1.06 2.62
C GLU A 55 -9.46 -0.84 3.92
N LYS A 56 -10.07 -1.08 5.08
CA LYS A 56 -9.39 -0.99 6.38
C LYS A 56 -8.29 -2.02 6.54
N VAL A 57 -8.54 -3.26 6.10
CA VAL A 57 -7.54 -4.35 6.12
C VAL A 57 -6.39 -4.04 5.18
N ARG A 58 -6.70 -3.55 3.97
CA ARG A 58 -5.69 -3.11 2.99
C ARG A 58 -4.81 -1.99 3.56
N TYR A 59 -5.45 -1.02 4.20
CA TYR A 59 -4.73 0.08 4.83
C TYR A 59 -3.84 -0.38 5.98
N ALA A 60 -4.34 -1.27 6.85
CA ALA A 60 -3.56 -1.86 7.93
C ALA A 60 -2.35 -2.66 7.39
N ALA A 61 -2.54 -3.46 6.35
CA ALA A 61 -1.48 -4.24 5.72
C ALA A 61 -0.38 -3.36 5.11
N VAL A 62 -0.77 -2.30 4.37
CA VAL A 62 0.19 -1.36 3.78
C VAL A 62 0.88 -0.51 4.85
N SER A 63 0.17 -0.14 5.93
CA SER A 63 0.77 0.59 7.05
C SER A 63 1.79 -0.25 7.83
N ALA A 64 1.59 -1.56 7.88
CA ALA A 64 2.52 -2.51 8.49
C ALA A 64 3.73 -2.81 7.58
N CYS A 65 3.49 -2.94 6.28
CA CYS A 65 4.53 -3.12 5.26
C CYS A 65 4.07 -2.50 3.94
N ALA A 66 4.79 -1.48 3.48
CA ALA A 66 4.45 -0.73 2.27
C ALA A 66 4.42 -1.61 1.01
N ASP A 67 5.26 -2.64 0.95
CA ASP A 67 5.34 -3.58 -0.18
C ASP A 67 4.04 -4.36 -0.40
N ASN A 68 3.19 -4.48 0.62
CA ASN A 68 1.88 -5.13 0.47
C ASN A 68 0.98 -4.47 -0.57
N ILE A 69 1.30 -3.24 -0.99
CA ILE A 69 0.57 -2.57 -2.08
C ILE A 69 0.64 -3.35 -3.40
N MET A 70 1.69 -4.14 -3.62
CA MET A 70 1.85 -4.97 -4.82
C MET A 70 0.75 -6.03 -4.98
N TYR A 71 0.14 -6.44 -3.88
CA TYR A 71 -0.95 -7.43 -3.87
C TYR A 71 -2.34 -6.80 -3.98
N ILE A 72 -2.43 -5.47 -4.07
CA ILE A 72 -3.70 -4.75 -4.12
C ILE A 72 -3.96 -4.25 -5.53
N SER A 73 -4.96 -4.85 -6.18
CA SER A 73 -5.42 -4.37 -7.48
C SER A 73 -6.15 -3.03 -7.31
N ARG A 74 -5.72 -2.02 -8.05
CA ARG A 74 -6.31 -0.66 -8.03
C ARG A 74 -6.38 -0.06 -6.62
N PRO A 75 -5.23 0.18 -5.99
CA PRO A 75 -5.21 0.81 -4.68
C PRO A 75 -5.80 2.23 -4.72
N SER A 76 -6.54 2.61 -3.67
CA SER A 76 -7.08 3.97 -3.55
C SER A 76 -5.95 5.01 -3.45
N GLU A 77 -6.24 6.26 -3.84
CA GLU A 77 -5.26 7.36 -3.77
C GLU A 77 -4.60 7.48 -2.38
N LYS A 78 -5.41 7.38 -1.32
CA LYS A 78 -4.91 7.41 0.06
C LYS A 78 -3.93 6.28 0.35
N LEU A 79 -4.23 5.10 -0.15
CA LEU A 79 -3.41 3.92 0.05
C LEU A 79 -2.08 4.04 -0.70
N GLN A 80 -2.12 4.53 -1.94
CA GLN A 80 -0.92 4.81 -2.75
C GLN A 80 0.00 5.81 -2.05
N ILE A 81 -0.56 6.92 -1.58
CA ILE A 81 0.21 7.96 -0.87
C ILE A 81 0.82 7.38 0.41
N SER A 82 0.05 6.59 1.17
CA SER A 82 0.54 5.95 2.41
C SER A 82 1.73 5.02 2.14
N ALA A 83 1.63 4.16 1.13
CA ALA A 83 2.72 3.26 0.74
C ALA A 83 3.98 4.03 0.31
N VAL A 84 3.81 4.95 -0.64
CA VAL A 84 4.92 5.72 -1.20
C VAL A 84 5.58 6.65 -0.18
N SER A 85 4.84 7.15 0.81
CA SER A 85 5.40 7.95 1.91
C SER A 85 6.23 7.12 2.89
N GLN A 86 5.99 5.83 3.00
CA GLN A 86 6.79 4.91 3.80
C GLN A 86 8.04 4.46 3.04
N ASP A 87 7.84 4.08 1.79
CA ASP A 87 8.91 3.68 0.88
C ASP A 87 8.59 4.14 -0.54
N CYS A 88 9.36 5.09 -1.05
CA CYS A 88 9.17 5.67 -2.38
C CYS A 88 9.33 4.65 -3.53
N GLU A 89 10.08 3.58 -3.31
CA GLU A 89 10.26 2.51 -4.29
C GLU A 89 8.96 1.73 -4.57
N THR A 90 8.01 1.75 -3.63
CA THR A 90 6.71 1.07 -3.79
C THR A 90 5.86 1.63 -4.94
N VAL A 91 6.16 2.83 -5.43
CA VAL A 91 5.53 3.38 -6.64
C VAL A 91 5.70 2.45 -7.84
N ARG A 92 6.74 1.61 -7.86
CA ARG A 92 7.01 0.63 -8.92
C ARG A 92 5.97 -0.49 -8.98
N TYR A 93 5.29 -0.76 -7.88
CA TYR A 93 4.28 -1.82 -7.79
C TYR A 93 2.88 -1.34 -8.13
N ILE A 94 2.72 -0.04 -8.36
CA ILE A 94 1.43 0.57 -8.70
C ILE A 94 1.33 0.72 -10.21
N GLU A 95 0.38 0.03 -10.84
CA GLU A 95 0.18 0.09 -12.31
C GLU A 95 -0.14 1.51 -12.80
N GLU A 96 -1.05 2.18 -12.09
CA GLU A 96 -1.47 3.55 -12.41
C GLU A 96 -1.32 4.43 -11.16
N PRO A 97 -0.10 4.92 -10.88
CA PRO A 97 0.10 5.77 -9.72
C PRO A 97 -0.60 7.12 -9.87
N CYS A 98 -1.28 7.56 -8.81
CA CYS A 98 -1.91 8.88 -8.78
C CYS A 98 -0.84 10.00 -8.74
N GLU A 99 -1.21 11.19 -9.20
CA GLU A 99 -0.32 12.35 -9.28
C GLU A 99 0.41 12.64 -7.96
N LYS A 100 -0.33 12.59 -6.86
CA LYS A 100 0.22 12.88 -5.53
C LYS A 100 1.26 11.84 -5.09
N ALA A 101 1.01 10.56 -5.35
CA ALA A 101 1.96 9.50 -5.06
C ALA A 101 3.25 9.66 -5.88
N VAL A 102 3.13 10.01 -7.17
CA VAL A 102 4.27 10.30 -8.04
C VAL A 102 5.09 11.48 -7.51
N ILE A 103 4.43 12.57 -7.11
CA ILE A 103 5.12 13.74 -6.54
C ILE A 103 5.89 13.36 -5.27
N VAL A 104 5.29 12.59 -4.39
CA VAL A 104 5.95 12.12 -3.15
C VAL A 104 7.16 11.26 -3.49
N ALA A 105 7.02 10.28 -4.38
CA ALA A 105 8.10 9.41 -4.80
C ALA A 105 9.29 10.19 -5.40
N LEU A 106 9.01 11.13 -6.30
CA LEU A 106 10.04 11.93 -6.98
C LEU A 106 10.73 12.95 -6.07
N LYS A 107 10.06 13.41 -5.01
CA LYS A 107 10.69 14.27 -4.00
C LYS A 107 11.74 13.51 -3.19
N GLU A 108 11.44 12.28 -2.81
CA GLU A 108 12.33 11.42 -2.05
C GLU A 108 13.46 10.85 -2.93
N ASN A 109 13.10 10.33 -4.10
CA ASN A 109 14.05 9.75 -5.05
C ASN A 109 13.79 10.20 -6.49
N PRO A 110 14.49 11.25 -6.97
CA PRO A 110 14.36 11.72 -8.35
C PRO A 110 14.73 10.69 -9.42
N GLY A 111 15.53 9.67 -9.05
CA GLY A 111 15.92 8.59 -9.96
C GLY A 111 14.75 7.72 -10.42
N LEU A 112 13.65 7.70 -9.67
CA LEU A 112 12.42 6.97 -10.04
C LEU A 112 11.73 7.55 -11.28
N PHE A 113 12.10 8.76 -11.67
CA PHE A 113 11.52 9.43 -12.85
C PHE A 113 11.56 8.57 -14.11
N MET A 114 12.71 8.02 -14.44
CA MET A 114 12.87 7.22 -15.67
C MET A 114 12.00 5.97 -15.64
N TYR A 115 11.84 5.37 -14.46
CA TYR A 115 10.98 4.21 -14.29
C TYR A 115 9.49 4.57 -14.46
N ILE A 116 9.03 5.60 -13.77
CA ILE A 116 7.64 6.04 -13.79
C ILE A 116 7.25 6.52 -15.21
N HIS A 117 8.12 7.26 -15.88
CA HIS A 117 7.92 7.74 -17.25
C HIS A 117 7.75 6.58 -18.26
N ASN A 118 8.53 5.53 -18.11
CA ASN A 118 8.47 4.39 -19.01
C ASN A 118 7.29 3.45 -18.74
N SER A 119 6.88 3.34 -17.48
CA SER A 119 5.84 2.40 -17.03
C SER A 119 4.41 2.96 -17.15
N SER A 120 4.27 4.28 -17.07
CA SER A 120 2.97 4.95 -17.12
C SER A 120 3.08 6.25 -17.92
N PRO A 121 2.81 6.23 -19.23
CA PRO A 121 2.83 7.43 -20.07
C PRO A 121 1.62 8.33 -19.78
N SER A 122 1.24 8.53 -18.53
CA SER A 122 0.16 9.44 -18.20
C SER A 122 0.63 10.88 -18.44
N ARG A 123 -0.24 11.69 -19.09
CA ARG A 123 -0.01 13.12 -19.34
C ARG A 123 0.40 13.89 -18.10
N VAL A 124 -0.02 13.41 -16.93
CA VAL A 124 0.26 13.99 -15.62
C VAL A 124 1.76 13.98 -15.31
N ILE A 125 2.44 12.87 -15.61
CA ILE A 125 3.88 12.71 -15.36
C ILE A 125 4.65 13.66 -16.28
N THR A 126 4.29 13.74 -17.55
CA THR A 126 4.91 14.63 -18.52
C THR A 126 4.79 16.10 -18.08
N THR A 127 3.60 16.52 -17.65
CA THR A 127 3.34 17.89 -17.20
C THR A 127 4.08 18.24 -15.90
N LEU A 128 4.19 17.30 -14.95
CA LEU A 128 4.91 17.53 -13.69
C LEU A 128 6.40 17.68 -13.91
N VAL A 129 6.95 16.88 -14.80
CA VAL A 129 8.38 16.94 -15.15
C VAL A 129 8.72 18.19 -15.92
N GLU A 130 7.89 18.58 -16.87
CA GLU A 130 8.07 19.85 -17.59
C GLU A 130 8.09 21.02 -16.62
N LYS A 131 7.15 21.08 -15.68
CA LYS A 131 7.10 22.12 -14.63
C LYS A 131 8.31 22.10 -13.70
N ASP A 132 8.82 20.93 -13.33
CA ASP A 132 10.00 20.83 -12.46
C ASP A 132 11.29 21.17 -13.22
N MET A 133 11.37 20.80 -14.49
CA MET A 133 12.45 21.17 -15.38
C MET A 133 12.46 22.69 -15.66
N GLU A 134 11.31 23.32 -15.83
CA GLU A 134 11.18 24.78 -15.97
C GLU A 134 11.64 25.51 -14.71
N LYS A 135 11.20 25.07 -13.52
CA LYS A 135 11.67 25.63 -12.25
C LYS A 135 13.19 25.52 -12.09
N LYS A 136 13.80 24.41 -12.47
CA LYS A 136 15.25 24.24 -12.41
C LYS A 136 15.97 25.12 -13.42
N ARG A 137 15.39 25.34 -14.61
CA ARG A 137 15.94 26.28 -15.62
C ARG A 137 15.86 27.72 -15.15
N GLU A 138 14.76 28.12 -14.49
CA GLU A 138 14.60 29.47 -13.92
C GLU A 138 15.55 29.71 -12.75
N ALA A 139 15.68 28.74 -11.84
CA ALA A 139 16.64 28.79 -10.74
C ALA A 139 18.08 28.86 -11.24
N GLY A 140 18.43 28.13 -12.30
CA GLY A 140 19.76 28.18 -12.92
C GLY A 140 20.06 29.50 -13.67
N LYS A 141 19.04 30.25 -14.10
CA LYS A 141 19.20 31.59 -14.69
C LYS A 141 19.43 32.67 -13.64
N GLN A 142 18.92 32.52 -12.42
CA GLN A 142 19.14 33.45 -11.31
C GLN A 142 20.54 33.36 -10.69
N GLU A 143 21.21 32.21 -10.79
CA GLU A 143 22.58 32.04 -10.28
C GLU A 143 23.66 32.57 -11.24
N LYS A 144 23.32 32.93 -12.47
CA LYS A 144 24.26 33.45 -13.50
C LYS A 144 24.31 34.97 -13.63
N VAL A 145 23.74 35.72 -12.69
CA VAL A 145 23.79 37.18 -12.67
C VAL A 145 24.77 37.68 -11.63
#